data_3e0dbfdad29a85467bd14ae371887c70
#
_entry.id   3e0dbfdad29a85467bd14ae371887c70
#
_cell.length_a   1.000
_cell.length_b   1.000
_cell.length_c   1.000
_cell.angle_alpha   90.00
_cell.angle_beta   90.00
_cell.angle_gamma   90.00
#
_symmetry.space_group_name_H-M   'P 1'
#
loop_
_entity.id
_entity.type
_entity.pdbx_description
1 polymer ?
#
loop_
_entity_poly.entity_id
_entity_poly.type
_entity_poly.pdbx_seq_one_letter_code
_entity_poly.pdbx_strand_id
1 'polypeptide(L)'
;MGASVGIGGLIVGTSMMVVFALAVNVIDIRVDSSLDTLDSASEPLPTFTIDVADISLGAVTSLQIDDAGTGYTDGTLSATGGGGSGFSGTYTVNSSGSITSWSITDHGDYSSDPTIVIDNPPPGAANGSLSVLQRTTVVDASFTNTGSVIVPVEEVWVFLDGQRPSKLAALAPSVPSDNIYSGDTVSIEWRGLSNAVFEKISFSANGCSVTRALV
;
A
#
# COMPACT_ATOMS: atom_id res chain seq x y z
N MET A 1 27.76 -76.37 -24.67
CA MET A 1 26.54 -75.55 -24.69
C MET A 1 26.38 -74.75 -23.40
N GLY A 2 27.40 -74.26 -22.76
CA GLY A 2 27.30 -73.52 -21.47
C GLY A 2 27.48 -71.97 -21.54
N ALA A 3 28.11 -71.47 -22.63
CA ALA A 3 28.48 -70.04 -22.70
C ALA A 3 27.30 -69.13 -23.05
N SER A 4 26.30 -69.61 -23.80
CA SER A 4 25.16 -68.74 -24.20
C SER A 4 24.15 -68.41 -23.05
N VAL A 5 24.03 -69.34 -22.10
CA VAL A 5 23.16 -69.20 -20.95
C VAL A 5 23.74 -68.13 -19.95
N GLY A 6 25.07 -68.12 -19.82
CA GLY A 6 25.74 -67.12 -18.95
C GLY A 6 25.64 -65.68 -19.45
N ILE A 7 25.75 -65.49 -20.78
CA ILE A 7 25.63 -64.14 -21.40
C ILE A 7 24.19 -63.63 -21.31
N GLY A 8 23.20 -64.53 -21.54
CA GLY A 8 21.78 -64.11 -21.39
C GLY A 8 21.42 -63.69 -19.96
N GLY A 9 21.90 -64.46 -18.97
CA GLY A 9 21.73 -64.13 -17.56
C GLY A 9 22.40 -62.82 -17.15
N LEU A 10 23.57 -62.51 -17.70
CA LEU A 10 24.26 -61.20 -17.41
C LEU A 10 23.50 -60.04 -18.02
N ILE A 11 23.00 -60.14 -19.24
CA ILE A 11 22.23 -59.07 -19.90
C ILE A 11 20.94 -58.80 -19.15
N VAL A 12 20.20 -59.83 -18.74
CA VAL A 12 18.96 -59.67 -17.98
C VAL A 12 19.26 -59.07 -16.61
N GLY A 13 20.29 -59.50 -15.91
CA GLY A 13 20.70 -59.00 -14.61
C GLY A 13 21.12 -57.53 -14.65
N THR A 14 21.91 -57.13 -15.64
CA THR A 14 22.31 -55.72 -15.81
C THR A 14 21.13 -54.81 -16.21
N SER A 15 20.24 -55.29 -17.08
CA SER A 15 19.02 -54.55 -17.46
C SER A 15 18.09 -54.37 -16.27
N MET A 16 17.89 -55.38 -15.44
CA MET A 16 17.11 -55.27 -14.20
C MET A 16 17.74 -54.26 -13.21
N MET A 17 19.06 -54.27 -13.07
CA MET A 17 19.77 -53.33 -12.19
C MET A 17 19.63 -51.89 -12.66
N VAL A 18 19.69 -51.64 -13.95
CA VAL A 18 19.45 -50.31 -14.54
C VAL A 18 18.00 -49.84 -14.30
N VAL A 19 17.02 -50.71 -14.55
CA VAL A 19 15.60 -50.38 -14.29
C VAL A 19 15.36 -50.13 -12.84
N PHE A 20 15.95 -50.88 -11.92
CA PHE A 20 15.84 -50.68 -10.48
C PHE A 20 16.50 -49.37 -10.07
N ALA A 21 17.70 -49.03 -10.56
CA ALA A 21 18.37 -47.77 -10.29
C ALA A 21 17.55 -46.56 -10.77
N LEU A 22 16.94 -46.66 -11.96
CA LEU A 22 16.03 -45.62 -12.47
C LEU A 22 14.76 -45.47 -11.62
N ALA A 23 14.19 -46.60 -11.17
CA ALA A 23 13.00 -46.57 -10.31
C ALA A 23 13.31 -45.91 -8.94
N VAL A 24 14.45 -46.24 -8.33
CA VAL A 24 14.90 -45.61 -7.07
C VAL A 24 15.12 -44.13 -7.28
N ASN A 25 15.79 -43.70 -8.35
CA ASN A 25 16.00 -42.28 -8.65
C ASN A 25 14.68 -41.51 -8.85
N VAL A 26 13.70 -42.10 -9.53
CA VAL A 26 12.37 -41.48 -9.70
C VAL A 26 11.63 -41.34 -8.37
N ILE A 27 11.77 -42.33 -7.48
CA ILE A 27 11.16 -42.26 -6.13
C ILE A 27 11.85 -41.18 -5.31
N ASP A 28 13.17 -41.10 -5.33
CA ASP A 28 13.97 -40.11 -4.61
C ASP A 28 13.55 -38.66 -5.01
N ILE A 29 13.50 -38.37 -6.30
CA ILE A 29 13.05 -37.09 -6.85
C ILE A 29 11.61 -36.76 -6.40
N ARG A 30 10.73 -37.73 -6.35
CA ARG A 30 9.34 -37.52 -5.91
C ARG A 30 9.23 -37.30 -4.43
N VAL A 31 10.04 -37.96 -3.62
CA VAL A 31 10.09 -37.77 -2.17
C VAL A 31 10.64 -36.39 -1.87
N ASP A 32 11.74 -35.98 -2.48
CA ASP A 32 12.33 -34.67 -2.32
C ASP A 32 11.33 -33.54 -2.69
N SER A 33 10.68 -33.66 -3.85
CA SER A 33 9.64 -32.70 -4.27
C SER A 33 8.44 -32.66 -3.34
N SER A 34 8.07 -33.81 -2.73
CA SER A 34 6.99 -33.85 -1.75
C SER A 34 7.40 -33.23 -0.42
N LEU A 35 8.64 -33.43 0.00
CA LEU A 35 9.21 -32.79 1.21
C LEU A 35 9.31 -31.30 1.04
N ASP A 36 9.81 -30.79 -0.09
CA ASP A 36 9.85 -29.36 -0.41
C ASP A 36 8.45 -28.72 -0.38
N THR A 37 7.45 -29.44 -0.90
CA THR A 37 6.05 -28.99 -0.89
C THR A 37 5.50 -28.92 0.54
N LEU A 38 5.82 -29.92 1.37
CA LEU A 38 5.39 -29.96 2.77
C LEU A 38 6.10 -28.88 3.60
N ASP A 39 7.38 -28.64 3.35
CA ASP A 39 8.16 -27.61 4.02
C ASP A 39 7.61 -26.22 3.70
N SER A 40 7.39 -25.95 2.41
CA SER A 40 6.75 -24.69 1.96
C SER A 40 5.34 -24.51 2.52
N ALA A 41 4.56 -25.59 2.67
CA ALA A 41 3.22 -25.53 3.25
C ALA A 41 3.22 -25.37 4.78
N SER A 42 4.34 -25.65 5.44
CA SER A 42 4.51 -25.50 6.90
C SER A 42 5.09 -24.16 7.31
N GLU A 43 5.56 -23.34 6.36
CA GLU A 43 6.05 -22.00 6.66
C GLU A 43 4.93 -21.13 7.28
N PRO A 44 5.23 -20.42 8.37
CA PRO A 44 4.25 -19.56 8.99
C PRO A 44 3.86 -18.43 8.04
N LEU A 45 2.55 -18.25 7.83
CA LEU A 45 2.02 -17.14 7.03
C LEU A 45 2.01 -15.83 7.84
N PRO A 46 2.24 -14.69 7.21
CA PRO A 46 2.06 -13.41 7.86
C PRO A 46 0.60 -13.19 8.25
N THR A 47 0.36 -12.44 9.30
CA THR A 47 -0.99 -12.08 9.74
C THR A 47 -1.09 -10.57 9.84
N PHE A 48 -2.11 -9.99 9.21
CA PHE A 48 -2.34 -8.55 9.18
C PHE A 48 -3.72 -8.20 9.71
N THR A 49 -3.82 -6.99 10.29
CA THR A 49 -5.09 -6.31 10.54
C THR A 49 -5.11 -4.99 9.79
N ILE A 50 -6.26 -4.59 9.27
CA ILE A 50 -6.47 -3.24 8.74
C ILE A 50 -7.11 -2.42 9.86
N ASP A 51 -6.39 -1.39 10.33
CA ASP A 51 -6.79 -0.59 11.49
C ASP A 51 -7.66 0.59 11.06
N VAL A 52 -7.30 1.22 9.93
CA VAL A 52 -8.04 2.33 9.31
C VAL A 52 -8.33 1.98 7.85
N ALA A 53 -9.50 2.36 7.36
CA ALA A 53 -9.90 2.20 5.97
C ALA A 53 -10.99 3.24 5.65
N ASP A 54 -10.56 4.47 5.35
CA ASP A 54 -11.41 5.63 5.14
C ASP A 54 -11.37 6.07 3.67
N ILE A 55 -12.49 6.60 3.18
CA ILE A 55 -12.59 7.17 1.84
C ILE A 55 -13.13 8.58 1.90
N SER A 56 -12.40 9.52 1.30
CA SER A 56 -12.78 10.93 1.19
C SER A 56 -13.18 11.24 -0.25
N LEU A 57 -14.45 11.54 -0.46
CA LEU A 57 -15.02 11.85 -1.77
C LEU A 57 -14.88 13.34 -2.08
N GLY A 58 -14.28 13.67 -3.24
CA GLY A 58 -14.03 15.07 -3.60
C GLY A 58 -13.07 15.77 -2.64
N ALA A 59 -12.16 15.03 -2.07
CA ALA A 59 -11.08 15.46 -1.21
C ALA A 59 -10.24 16.58 -1.86
N VAL A 60 -9.93 17.64 -1.12
CA VAL A 60 -9.04 18.70 -1.59
C VAL A 60 -7.61 18.15 -1.61
N THR A 61 -7.03 18.00 -2.79
CA THR A 61 -5.68 17.41 -2.95
C THR A 61 -4.63 18.41 -3.37
N SER A 62 -5.04 19.58 -3.87
CA SER A 62 -4.11 20.64 -4.22
C SER A 62 -4.76 22.01 -4.10
N LEU A 63 -3.96 22.99 -3.64
CA LEU A 63 -4.35 24.40 -3.55
C LEU A 63 -3.49 25.23 -4.50
N GLN A 64 -4.05 26.36 -4.92
CA GLN A 64 -3.33 27.43 -5.61
C GLN A 64 -3.26 28.64 -4.71
N ILE A 65 -2.10 29.30 -4.64
CA ILE A 65 -1.97 30.63 -4.04
C ILE A 65 -2.35 31.63 -5.11
N ASP A 66 -3.51 32.27 -4.94
CA ASP A 66 -4.01 33.28 -5.88
C ASP A 66 -3.38 34.64 -5.61
N ASP A 67 -3.25 35.00 -4.34
CA ASP A 67 -2.49 36.14 -3.87
C ASP A 67 -1.69 35.74 -2.62
N ALA A 68 -0.40 36.01 -2.65
CA ALA A 68 0.50 35.69 -1.55
C ALA A 68 0.31 36.58 -0.31
N GLY A 69 -0.32 37.74 -0.50
CA GLY A 69 -0.53 38.73 0.54
C GLY A 69 0.74 39.29 1.18
N THR A 70 0.55 40.01 2.28
CA THR A 70 1.63 40.57 3.10
C THR A 70 1.27 40.59 4.57
N GLY A 71 2.27 40.56 5.44
CA GLY A 71 2.05 40.71 6.90
C GLY A 71 1.54 39.44 7.59
N TYR A 72 1.51 38.32 6.92
CA TYR A 72 1.17 37.02 7.52
C TYR A 72 2.33 36.45 8.32
N THR A 73 2.00 35.53 9.20
CA THR A 73 2.91 34.59 9.87
C THR A 73 2.46 33.17 9.53
N ASP A 74 3.31 32.20 9.72
CA ASP A 74 2.92 30.79 9.55
C ASP A 74 1.65 30.48 10.32
N GLY A 75 0.72 29.76 9.71
CA GLY A 75 -0.60 29.55 10.28
C GLY A 75 -1.35 28.37 9.70
N THR A 76 -2.64 28.31 10.00
CA THR A 76 -3.54 27.23 9.61
C THR A 76 -4.52 27.66 8.53
N LEU A 77 -4.99 26.67 7.79
CA LEU A 77 -6.03 26.80 6.77
C LEU A 77 -7.22 25.94 7.16
N SER A 78 -8.40 26.49 6.97
CA SER A 78 -9.66 25.76 7.03
C SER A 78 -10.42 25.93 5.71
N ALA A 79 -11.58 25.29 5.59
CA ALA A 79 -12.44 25.47 4.43
C ALA A 79 -13.90 25.60 4.84
N THR A 80 -14.66 26.38 4.06
CA THR A 80 -16.09 26.59 4.27
C THR A 80 -16.88 26.39 2.97
N GLY A 81 -18.13 25.95 3.09
CA GLY A 81 -18.98 25.69 1.92
C GLY A 81 -18.63 24.40 1.20
N GLY A 82 -18.80 24.34 -0.11
CA GLY A 82 -18.51 23.16 -0.91
C GLY A 82 -19.42 21.96 -0.69
N GLY A 83 -20.43 22.06 0.17
CA GLY A 83 -21.35 20.95 0.49
C GLY A 83 -20.68 19.83 1.26
N GLY A 84 -19.69 20.14 2.06
CA GLY A 84 -18.91 19.20 2.85
C GLY A 84 -18.17 19.87 4.00
N SER A 85 -17.19 19.15 4.60
CA SER A 85 -16.39 19.62 5.73
C SER A 85 -15.12 18.79 5.91
N GLY A 86 -14.32 19.11 6.92
CA GLY A 86 -13.19 18.30 7.38
C GLY A 86 -11.82 18.72 6.82
N PHE A 87 -11.75 19.67 5.88
CA PHE A 87 -10.45 20.15 5.40
C PHE A 87 -9.69 20.89 6.50
N SER A 88 -8.41 20.56 6.65
CA SER A 88 -7.45 21.34 7.42
C SER A 88 -6.09 21.36 6.73
N GLY A 89 -5.33 22.43 6.94
CA GLY A 89 -4.00 22.58 6.39
C GLY A 89 -3.19 23.64 7.12
N THR A 90 -1.97 23.81 6.67
CA THR A 90 -1.04 24.86 7.15
C THR A 90 -0.44 25.62 5.98
N TYR A 91 0.03 26.82 6.24
CA TYR A 91 0.81 27.59 5.26
C TYR A 91 2.05 28.20 5.93
N THR A 92 3.07 28.44 5.13
CA THR A 92 4.30 29.11 5.56
C THR A 92 4.54 30.37 4.76
N VAL A 93 5.25 31.31 5.39
CA VAL A 93 5.51 32.62 4.81
C VAL A 93 6.99 32.90 4.71
N ASN A 94 7.36 33.86 3.86
CA ASN A 94 8.71 34.42 3.78
C ASN A 94 8.91 35.56 4.82
N SER A 95 10.10 36.15 4.85
CA SER A 95 10.44 37.26 5.75
C SER A 95 9.61 38.54 5.56
N SER A 96 8.91 38.67 4.45
CA SER A 96 7.97 39.77 4.16
C SER A 96 6.55 39.48 4.62
N GLY A 97 6.29 38.29 5.16
CA GLY A 97 4.95 37.83 5.52
C GLY A 97 4.08 37.48 4.32
N SER A 98 4.67 37.12 3.20
CA SER A 98 3.93 36.61 2.02
C SER A 98 3.90 35.09 2.03
N ILE A 99 2.74 34.50 1.74
CA ILE A 99 2.53 33.05 1.72
C ILE A 99 3.35 32.44 0.58
N THR A 100 4.16 31.43 0.89
CA THR A 100 5.06 30.79 -0.06
C THR A 100 4.78 29.31 -0.31
N SER A 101 4.19 28.63 0.68
CA SER A 101 3.82 27.23 0.54
C SER A 101 2.65 26.87 1.44
N TRP A 102 2.07 25.73 1.17
CA TRP A 102 0.99 25.13 1.96
C TRP A 102 1.23 23.63 2.11
N SER A 103 0.60 23.05 3.12
CA SER A 103 0.52 21.61 3.34
C SER A 103 -0.88 21.25 3.80
N ILE A 104 -1.45 20.19 3.25
CA ILE A 104 -2.76 19.66 3.64
C ILE A 104 -2.52 18.64 4.75
N THR A 105 -3.25 18.79 5.86
CA THR A 105 -3.24 17.87 7.00
C THR A 105 -4.42 16.90 6.91
N ASP A 106 -5.58 17.40 6.47
CA ASP A 106 -6.80 16.64 6.27
C ASP A 106 -7.47 17.12 4.98
N HIS A 107 -7.87 16.20 4.15
CA HIS A 107 -8.42 16.49 2.82
C HIS A 107 -9.89 16.91 2.84
N GLY A 108 -10.64 16.47 3.86
CA GLY A 108 -12.09 16.64 3.95
C GLY A 108 -12.86 16.00 2.81
N ASP A 109 -14.17 16.03 2.94
CA ASP A 109 -15.14 15.54 1.94
C ASP A 109 -15.98 16.68 1.40
N TYR A 110 -16.02 16.85 0.06
CA TYR A 110 -16.74 17.96 -0.56
C TYR A 110 -17.44 17.56 -1.86
N SER A 111 -18.67 18.00 -2.05
CA SER A 111 -19.41 17.81 -3.29
C SER A 111 -19.09 18.85 -4.38
N SER A 112 -18.60 20.03 -3.98
CA SER A 112 -18.12 21.11 -4.86
C SER A 112 -16.89 21.78 -4.23
N ASP A 113 -16.24 22.71 -4.94
CA ASP A 113 -15.06 23.39 -4.41
C ASP A 113 -15.42 24.24 -3.17
N PRO A 114 -14.79 23.97 -2.01
CA PRO A 114 -14.95 24.80 -0.84
C PRO A 114 -14.14 26.10 -0.98
N THR A 115 -14.52 27.10 -0.20
CA THR A 115 -13.72 28.33 -0.04
C THR A 115 -12.66 28.08 1.02
N ILE A 116 -11.39 28.28 0.67
CA ILE A 116 -10.27 28.16 1.61
C ILE A 116 -10.20 29.44 2.46
N VAL A 117 -10.02 29.26 3.75
CA VAL A 117 -9.96 30.34 4.75
C VAL A 117 -8.59 30.30 5.44
N ILE A 118 -7.94 31.46 5.50
CA ILE A 118 -6.76 31.67 6.33
C ILE A 118 -7.22 31.96 7.76
N ASP A 119 -6.89 31.08 8.70
CA ASP A 119 -7.36 31.16 10.06
C ASP A 119 -6.57 32.24 10.85
N ASN A 120 -7.30 33.05 11.61
CA ASN A 120 -6.73 34.04 12.57
C ASN A 120 -5.53 34.84 11.98
N PRO A 121 -5.70 35.52 10.84
CA PRO A 121 -4.61 36.29 10.26
C PRO A 121 -4.14 37.39 11.26
N PRO A 122 -2.81 37.66 11.33
CA PRO A 122 -2.29 38.71 12.22
C PRO A 122 -2.88 40.10 11.89
N PRO A 123 -2.95 41.01 12.86
CA PRO A 123 -3.33 42.39 12.59
C PRO A 123 -2.41 43.04 11.56
N GLY A 124 -2.99 43.58 10.48
CA GLY A 124 -2.25 44.17 9.36
C GLY A 124 -1.93 43.22 8.21
N ALA A 125 -2.22 41.94 8.35
CA ALA A 125 -2.18 41.00 7.20
C ALA A 125 -3.25 41.38 6.18
N ALA A 126 -2.90 41.37 4.90
CA ALA A 126 -3.78 41.77 3.83
C ALA A 126 -3.58 40.98 2.53
N ASN A 127 -4.67 40.82 1.77
CA ASN A 127 -4.73 40.30 0.40
C ASN A 127 -4.33 38.84 0.20
N GLY A 128 -4.00 38.09 1.25
CA GLY A 128 -3.69 36.64 1.07
C GLY A 128 -4.94 35.87 0.67
N SER A 129 -4.84 35.06 -0.38
CA SER A 129 -5.93 34.17 -0.81
C SER A 129 -5.40 32.88 -1.46
N LEU A 130 -6.11 31.79 -1.17
CA LEU A 130 -5.87 30.49 -1.77
C LEU A 130 -7.20 29.95 -2.31
N SER A 131 -7.11 29.19 -3.41
CA SER A 131 -8.25 28.46 -3.98
C SER A 131 -7.92 26.99 -4.15
N VAL A 132 -8.96 26.19 -4.31
CA VAL A 132 -8.83 24.76 -4.62
C VAL A 132 -8.40 24.61 -6.07
N LEU A 133 -7.24 23.98 -6.30
CA LEU A 133 -6.75 23.67 -7.63
C LEU A 133 -7.26 22.31 -8.10
N GLN A 134 -7.33 21.34 -7.20
CA GLN A 134 -7.74 19.99 -7.53
C GLN A 134 -8.47 19.32 -6.37
N ARG A 135 -9.54 18.59 -6.71
CA ARG A 135 -10.22 17.64 -5.84
C ARG A 135 -10.27 16.26 -6.50
N THR A 136 -10.04 15.23 -5.72
CA THR A 136 -10.12 13.82 -6.17
C THR A 136 -10.68 12.96 -5.05
N THR A 137 -10.95 11.70 -5.32
CA THR A 137 -11.14 10.71 -4.26
C THR A 137 -9.77 10.36 -3.66
N VAL A 138 -9.72 10.32 -2.34
CA VAL A 138 -8.55 9.86 -1.56
C VAL A 138 -9.00 8.68 -0.71
N VAL A 139 -8.17 7.66 -0.62
CA VAL A 139 -8.36 6.52 0.28
C VAL A 139 -7.18 6.47 1.24
N ASP A 140 -7.47 6.61 2.52
CA ASP A 140 -6.53 6.49 3.62
C ASP A 140 -6.72 5.16 4.31
N ALA A 141 -5.65 4.40 4.44
CA ALA A 141 -5.71 3.14 5.15
C ALA A 141 -4.42 2.88 5.92
N SER A 142 -4.54 2.15 7.01
CA SER A 142 -3.40 1.64 7.74
C SER A 142 -3.59 0.16 8.06
N PHE A 143 -2.48 -0.56 8.07
CA PHE A 143 -2.48 -1.96 8.47
C PHE A 143 -1.31 -2.26 9.39
N THR A 144 -1.51 -3.22 10.28
CA THR A 144 -0.52 -3.67 11.25
C THR A 144 -0.18 -5.14 11.00
N ASN A 145 1.11 -5.46 10.98
CA ASN A 145 1.56 -6.85 11.01
C ASN A 145 1.39 -7.40 12.43
N THR A 146 0.38 -8.22 12.64
CA THR A 146 0.07 -8.84 13.94
C THR A 146 0.70 -10.23 14.08
N GLY A 147 1.30 -10.73 13.02
CA GLY A 147 2.01 -12.01 13.00
C GLY A 147 3.46 -11.91 13.44
N SER A 148 4.14 -13.06 13.48
CA SER A 148 5.58 -13.17 13.80
C SER A 148 6.48 -13.15 12.57
N VAL A 149 5.90 -13.21 11.37
CA VAL A 149 6.64 -13.23 10.11
C VAL A 149 7.02 -11.82 9.71
N ILE A 150 8.28 -11.62 9.36
CA ILE A 150 8.78 -10.37 8.80
C ILE A 150 8.41 -10.34 7.32
N VAL A 151 7.82 -9.24 6.86
CA VAL A 151 7.36 -9.10 5.49
C VAL A 151 8.13 -8.00 4.78
N PRO A 152 8.83 -8.31 3.67
CA PRO A 152 9.43 -7.28 2.84
C PRO A 152 8.37 -6.34 2.25
N VAL A 153 8.60 -5.04 2.33
CA VAL A 153 7.68 -4.01 1.81
C VAL A 153 7.40 -4.20 0.31
N GLU A 154 8.41 -4.65 -0.43
CA GLU A 154 8.30 -4.89 -1.86
C GLU A 154 7.37 -6.07 -2.24
N GLU A 155 7.06 -6.96 -1.29
CA GLU A 155 6.16 -8.09 -1.49
C GLU A 155 4.71 -7.75 -1.17
N VAL A 156 4.45 -6.59 -0.57
CA VAL A 156 3.09 -6.17 -0.21
C VAL A 156 2.39 -5.50 -1.38
N TRP A 157 1.22 -6.03 -1.70
CA TRP A 157 0.31 -5.49 -2.70
C TRP A 157 -0.94 -4.92 -2.04
N VAL A 158 -1.37 -3.79 -2.56
CA VAL A 158 -2.62 -3.12 -2.17
C VAL A 158 -3.60 -3.21 -3.33
N PHE A 159 -4.80 -3.62 -3.02
CA PHE A 159 -5.92 -3.75 -3.97
C PHE A 159 -7.03 -2.82 -3.51
N LEU A 160 -7.45 -1.95 -4.38
CA LEU A 160 -8.63 -1.12 -4.22
C LEU A 160 -9.67 -1.59 -5.24
N ASP A 161 -10.92 -1.71 -4.81
CA ASP A 161 -12.01 -2.24 -5.63
C ASP A 161 -12.10 -1.52 -6.99
N GLY A 162 -12.08 -2.31 -8.08
CA GLY A 162 -12.11 -1.79 -9.45
C GLY A 162 -10.83 -1.11 -9.94
N GLN A 163 -9.76 -1.03 -9.15
CA GLN A 163 -8.48 -0.45 -9.53
C GLN A 163 -7.42 -1.53 -9.82
N ARG A 164 -6.37 -1.11 -10.52
CA ARG A 164 -5.19 -1.98 -10.69
C ARG A 164 -4.45 -2.10 -9.36
N PRO A 165 -3.95 -3.30 -9.01
CA PRO A 165 -3.11 -3.47 -7.84
C PRO A 165 -1.90 -2.54 -7.87
N SER A 166 -1.54 -2.02 -6.72
CA SER A 166 -0.35 -1.19 -6.54
C SER A 166 0.56 -1.80 -5.48
N LYS A 167 1.86 -1.62 -5.65
CA LYS A 167 2.83 -1.94 -4.61
C LYS A 167 2.68 -0.97 -3.44
N LEU A 168 2.83 -1.48 -2.21
CA LEU A 168 2.79 -0.67 -1.00
C LEU A 168 3.75 0.53 -1.07
N ALA A 169 4.98 0.31 -1.52
CA ALA A 169 6.00 1.34 -1.63
C ALA A 169 5.60 2.54 -2.54
N ALA A 170 4.63 2.35 -3.44
CA ALA A 170 4.14 3.42 -4.31
C ALA A 170 3.04 4.28 -3.65
N LEU A 171 2.41 3.78 -2.59
CA LEU A 171 1.26 4.40 -1.93
C LEU A 171 1.60 4.92 -0.53
N ALA A 172 2.61 4.35 0.12
CA ALA A 172 3.01 4.77 1.45
C ALA A 172 3.84 6.06 1.39
N PRO A 173 3.42 7.15 2.06
CA PRO A 173 4.18 8.40 2.11
C PRO A 173 5.51 8.25 2.85
N SER A 174 5.58 7.32 3.78
CA SER A 174 6.82 6.92 4.44
C SER A 174 6.72 5.45 4.86
N VAL A 175 7.67 4.64 4.44
CA VAL A 175 7.84 3.28 4.93
C VAL A 175 8.99 3.30 5.94
N PRO A 176 8.78 2.83 7.19
CA PRO A 176 9.80 2.94 8.24
C PRO A 176 11.08 2.17 7.96
N SER A 177 11.00 1.12 7.14
CA SER A 177 12.13 0.25 6.78
C SER A 177 11.78 -0.56 5.52
N ASP A 178 12.75 -1.31 4.99
CA ASP A 178 12.55 -2.25 3.89
C ASP A 178 11.67 -3.45 4.29
N ASN A 179 11.46 -3.65 5.59
CA ASN A 179 10.71 -4.76 6.15
C ASN A 179 9.68 -4.28 7.16
N ILE A 180 8.54 -4.98 7.22
CA ILE A 180 7.45 -4.79 8.18
C ILE A 180 7.58 -5.87 9.25
N TYR A 181 7.98 -5.47 10.44
CA TYR A 181 8.14 -6.35 11.59
C TYR A 181 6.82 -6.55 12.33
N SER A 182 6.80 -7.51 13.24
CA SER A 182 5.66 -7.74 14.14
C SER A 182 5.35 -6.49 14.97
N GLY A 183 4.11 -6.02 14.90
CA GLY A 183 3.64 -4.81 15.58
C GLY A 183 3.85 -3.52 14.80
N ASP A 184 4.53 -3.55 13.65
CA ASP A 184 4.66 -2.36 12.81
C ASP A 184 3.33 -2.04 12.12
N THR A 185 2.98 -0.75 12.14
CA THR A 185 1.84 -0.20 11.41
C THR A 185 2.33 0.64 10.24
N VAL A 186 1.78 0.39 9.07
CA VAL A 186 2.06 1.15 7.85
C VAL A 186 0.80 1.84 7.38
N SER A 187 0.92 3.14 7.12
CA SER A 187 -0.17 3.95 6.56
C SER A 187 0.07 4.19 5.08
N ILE A 188 -1.01 4.15 4.32
CA ILE A 188 -1.02 4.48 2.90
C ILE A 188 -2.05 5.58 2.62
N GLU A 189 -1.77 6.33 1.57
CA GLU A 189 -2.68 7.30 1.00
C GLU A 189 -2.76 7.08 -0.52
N TRP A 190 -3.92 6.70 -1.01
CA TRP A 190 -4.15 6.50 -2.44
C TRP A 190 -4.87 7.72 -3.02
N ARG A 191 -4.11 8.54 -3.72
CA ARG A 191 -4.58 9.78 -4.40
C ARG A 191 -4.81 9.56 -5.89
N GLY A 192 -5.44 10.55 -6.51
CA GLY A 192 -5.57 10.64 -7.97
C GLY A 192 -6.68 9.76 -8.54
N LEU A 193 -7.54 9.24 -7.70
CA LEU A 193 -8.72 8.49 -8.10
C LEU A 193 -9.81 9.50 -8.51
N SER A 194 -10.23 9.48 -9.77
CA SER A 194 -11.31 10.34 -10.22
C SER A 194 -12.61 9.93 -9.52
N ASN A 195 -13.29 10.84 -8.83
CA ASN A 195 -14.64 10.80 -8.21
C ASN A 195 -15.35 9.42 -8.17
N ALA A 196 -14.60 8.33 -8.07
CA ALA A 196 -15.10 6.98 -8.01
C ALA A 196 -15.39 6.62 -6.53
N VAL A 197 -16.45 5.88 -6.32
CA VAL A 197 -16.77 5.30 -5.01
C VAL A 197 -16.18 3.90 -4.98
N PHE A 198 -15.41 3.62 -3.92
CA PHE A 198 -14.81 2.31 -3.69
C PHE A 198 -15.44 1.72 -2.42
N GLU A 199 -15.63 0.40 -2.40
CA GLU A 199 -16.32 -0.27 -1.30
C GLU A 199 -15.34 -0.92 -0.31
N LYS A 200 -14.16 -1.33 -0.79
CA LYS A 200 -13.21 -2.09 0.02
C LYS A 200 -11.77 -1.92 -0.42
N ILE A 201 -10.88 -2.07 0.54
CA ILE A 201 -9.44 -2.15 0.34
C ILE A 201 -8.93 -3.49 0.86
N SER A 202 -7.92 -4.04 0.21
CA SER A 202 -7.27 -5.29 0.60
C SER A 202 -5.76 -5.15 0.55
N PHE A 203 -5.09 -5.77 1.51
CA PHE A 203 -3.63 -5.95 1.52
C PHE A 203 -3.32 -7.42 1.33
N SER A 204 -2.29 -7.72 0.55
CA SER A 204 -1.83 -9.09 0.31
C SER A 204 -0.31 -9.16 0.30
N ALA A 205 0.24 -10.14 1.02
CA ALA A 205 1.67 -10.48 1.02
C ALA A 205 1.84 -11.96 1.35
N ASN A 206 2.77 -12.62 0.70
CA ASN A 206 3.19 -14.02 0.98
C ASN A 206 2.02 -14.99 1.15
N GLY A 207 1.02 -14.93 0.26
CA GLY A 207 -0.13 -15.82 0.31
C GLY A 207 -1.21 -15.47 1.34
N CYS A 208 -0.99 -14.48 2.20
CA CYS A 208 -2.00 -13.93 3.11
C CYS A 208 -2.68 -12.72 2.49
N SER A 209 -3.98 -12.56 2.71
CA SER A 209 -4.75 -11.40 2.28
C SER A 209 -5.76 -11.00 3.35
N VAL A 210 -5.86 -9.71 3.59
CA VAL A 210 -6.85 -9.11 4.51
C VAL A 210 -7.63 -8.04 3.77
N THR A 211 -8.93 -7.95 4.03
CA THR A 211 -9.84 -7.02 3.36
C THR A 211 -10.70 -6.30 4.39
N ARG A 212 -10.93 -5.01 4.20
CA ARG A 212 -11.83 -4.19 5.01
C ARG A 212 -12.68 -3.29 4.11
N ALA A 213 -13.94 -3.07 4.52
CA ALA A 213 -14.81 -2.09 3.89
C ALA A 213 -14.29 -0.67 4.18
N LEU A 214 -14.43 0.20 3.19
CA LEU A 214 -14.17 1.64 3.31
C LEU A 214 -15.38 2.34 3.94
N VAL A 215 -15.14 3.31 4.79
CA VAL A 215 -16.16 4.10 5.49
C VAL A 215 -15.95 5.59 5.28
#